data_0d17abd04ce5b72a0d28d290ebccec49
#
_entry.id   0d17abd04ce5b72a0d28d290ebccec49
#
_cell.length_a   1.000
_cell.length_b   1.000
_cell.length_c   1.000
_cell.angle_alpha   90.00
_cell.angle_beta   90.00
_cell.angle_gamma   90.00
#
_symmetry.space_group_name_H-M   'P 1'
#
loop_
_entity.id
_entity.type
_entity.pdbx_description
1 polymer ?
#
loop_
_entity_poly.entity_id
_entity_poly.type
_entity_poly.pdbx_seq_one_letter_code
_entity_poly.pdbx_strand_id
1 'polypeptide(L)'
;MRKIILFLSLLLFLGNSVLYAQNKKNSNGQKHGKWVYFGADKKSSGYGANVKVEEGNYTNGRKTGEWIKYHADGKTIKIKGNYINNRPEGNYTRYYSNGVMRERGSFNKNEYKGELVRYYNNGKVAYRAQFNDKGEEMGVVKHYYKNGQVEMEYTKIDGKLSDKITTYYNNGTVKSVQLVQAGKLGTKTKNTDLKKFSVEKVYQDEYPPKITNPKTKGVRFIPSGYNTIYNDNDEIWQDGDFKDGQLYDGKVYIYGNNGLLLKVKVFKGGKFHSLGQL
;
A
#
# COMPACT_ATOMS: atom_id res chain seq x y z
N MET A 1 46.40 62.07 -22.40
CA MET A 1 45.16 61.23 -22.66
C MET A 1 45.51 59.79 -22.41
N ARG A 2 45.13 59.24 -21.22
CA ARG A 2 45.33 57.84 -20.84
C ARG A 2 44.09 57.10 -21.22
N LYS A 3 44.20 56.10 -22.12
CA LYS A 3 43.12 55.17 -22.46
C LYS A 3 43.04 54.10 -21.39
N ILE A 4 41.92 54.02 -20.65
CA ILE A 4 41.59 52.96 -19.73
C ILE A 4 40.98 51.86 -20.57
N ILE A 5 41.65 50.71 -20.63
CA ILE A 5 41.12 49.45 -21.21
C ILE A 5 40.42 48.73 -20.11
N LEU A 6 39.08 48.64 -20.17
CA LEU A 6 38.24 47.84 -19.29
C LEU A 6 38.32 46.38 -19.78
N PHE A 7 38.97 45.52 -19.01
CA PHE A 7 38.85 44.06 -19.18
C PHE A 7 37.55 43.59 -18.54
N LEU A 8 36.58 43.25 -19.38
CA LEU A 8 35.36 42.58 -18.96
C LEU A 8 35.66 41.08 -18.85
N SER A 9 35.94 40.57 -17.64
CA SER A 9 36.09 39.15 -17.39
C SER A 9 34.70 38.52 -17.32
N LEU A 10 34.30 37.89 -18.43
CA LEU A 10 33.11 37.02 -18.51
C LEU A 10 33.39 35.71 -17.76
N LEU A 11 33.00 35.64 -16.50
CA LEU A 11 32.99 34.40 -15.72
C LEU A 11 31.87 33.50 -16.27
N LEU A 12 32.27 32.60 -17.18
CA LEU A 12 31.45 31.45 -17.57
C LEU A 12 31.34 30.49 -16.36
N PHE A 13 30.27 30.62 -15.60
CA PHE A 13 29.82 29.58 -14.69
C PHE A 13 29.38 28.36 -15.54
N LEU A 14 30.32 27.49 -15.86
CA LEU A 14 30.02 26.14 -16.32
C LEU A 14 29.42 25.37 -15.12
N GLY A 15 28.11 25.54 -14.91
CA GLY A 15 27.36 24.65 -14.08
C GLY A 15 27.48 23.24 -14.67
N ASN A 16 28.32 22.39 -14.07
CA ASN A 16 28.35 20.97 -14.34
C ASN A 16 27.00 20.37 -13.92
N SER A 17 25.98 20.51 -14.74
CA SER A 17 24.80 19.68 -14.69
C SER A 17 25.25 18.28 -15.09
N VAL A 18 25.51 17.42 -14.11
CA VAL A 18 25.66 16.00 -14.33
C VAL A 18 24.32 15.51 -14.88
N LEU A 19 24.18 15.48 -16.19
CA LEU A 19 23.08 14.86 -16.89
C LEU A 19 23.17 13.35 -16.60
N TYR A 20 22.57 12.92 -15.49
CA TYR A 20 22.36 11.51 -15.27
C TYR A 20 21.49 10.97 -16.41
N ALA A 21 22.11 10.22 -17.28
CA ALA A 21 21.41 9.61 -18.40
C ALA A 21 20.40 8.59 -17.83
N GLN A 22 19.13 8.91 -17.97
CA GLN A 22 18.00 8.11 -17.49
C GLN A 22 17.54 7.14 -18.56
N ASN A 23 16.89 6.04 -18.12
CA ASN A 23 16.19 5.07 -18.99
C ASN A 23 17.12 4.40 -20.03
N LYS A 24 18.36 4.13 -19.64
CA LYS A 24 19.34 3.44 -20.51
C LYS A 24 19.15 1.92 -20.47
N LYS A 25 19.59 1.30 -21.58
CA LYS A 25 19.75 -0.15 -21.69
C LYS A 25 21.25 -0.49 -21.77
N ASN A 26 21.63 -1.66 -21.27
CA ASN A 26 22.99 -2.20 -21.44
C ASN A 26 23.18 -2.77 -22.86
N SER A 27 24.38 -3.31 -23.16
CA SER A 27 24.73 -3.92 -24.45
C SER A 27 23.79 -5.07 -24.84
N ASN A 28 23.16 -5.74 -23.87
CA ASN A 28 22.20 -6.84 -24.10
C ASN A 28 20.75 -6.35 -24.24
N GLY A 29 20.51 -5.04 -24.39
CA GLY A 29 19.17 -4.45 -24.52
C GLY A 29 18.35 -4.44 -23.23
N GLN A 30 18.94 -4.80 -22.10
CA GLN A 30 18.26 -4.85 -20.79
C GLN A 30 18.32 -3.49 -20.09
N LYS A 31 17.25 -3.15 -19.35
CA LYS A 31 17.21 -1.92 -18.52
C LYS A 31 18.37 -1.92 -17.53
N HIS A 32 19.08 -0.80 -17.44
CA HIS A 32 20.24 -0.65 -16.56
C HIS A 32 20.37 0.80 -16.06
N GLY A 33 20.82 0.97 -14.80
CA GLY A 33 20.94 2.28 -14.16
C GLY A 33 19.60 2.90 -13.78
N LYS A 34 19.57 4.23 -13.63
CA LYS A 34 18.38 4.97 -13.17
C LYS A 34 17.28 4.98 -14.24
N TRP A 35 16.06 4.68 -13.81
CA TRP A 35 14.84 4.71 -14.61
C TRP A 35 13.78 5.57 -13.94
N VAL A 36 13.12 6.39 -14.75
CA VAL A 36 11.96 7.21 -14.35
C VAL A 36 10.83 6.91 -15.31
N TYR A 37 9.64 6.67 -14.77
CA TYR A 37 8.43 6.43 -15.54
C TYR A 37 7.44 7.56 -15.34
N PHE A 38 6.84 7.99 -16.41
CA PHE A 38 5.75 8.94 -16.45
C PHE A 38 4.43 8.25 -16.80
N GLY A 39 3.30 8.96 -16.69
CA GLY A 39 2.01 8.43 -17.03
C GLY A 39 1.91 7.92 -18.47
N ALA A 40 2.59 8.57 -19.42
CA ALA A 40 2.68 8.11 -20.80
C ALA A 40 3.30 6.70 -20.95
N ASP A 41 4.26 6.35 -20.06
CA ASP A 41 4.91 5.03 -20.02
C ASP A 41 4.04 3.96 -19.33
N LYS A 42 3.04 4.39 -18.57
CA LYS A 42 2.18 3.56 -17.70
C LYS A 42 0.71 3.84 -17.98
N LYS A 43 0.26 3.64 -19.22
CA LYS A 43 -1.08 4.00 -19.71
C LYS A 43 -2.25 3.53 -18.85
N SER A 44 -2.09 2.43 -18.12
CA SER A 44 -3.10 1.87 -17.21
C SER A 44 -3.06 2.44 -15.79
N SER A 45 -2.21 3.45 -15.51
CA SER A 45 -1.99 3.92 -14.14
C SER A 45 -2.95 5.01 -13.67
N GLY A 46 -3.75 5.59 -14.57
CA GLY A 46 -4.62 6.75 -14.26
C GLY A 46 -3.86 8.06 -14.01
N TYR A 47 -2.57 8.12 -14.37
CA TYR A 47 -1.76 9.34 -14.24
C TYR A 47 -1.78 10.16 -15.54
N GLY A 48 -1.74 11.48 -15.42
CA GLY A 48 -1.51 12.35 -16.58
C GLY A 48 -0.20 12.01 -17.29
N ALA A 49 -0.15 12.18 -18.63
CA ALA A 49 0.98 11.72 -19.46
C ALA A 49 2.37 12.17 -18.95
N ASN A 50 2.47 13.41 -18.48
CA ASN A 50 3.72 14.01 -18.00
C ASN A 50 3.91 13.91 -16.48
N VAL A 51 3.04 13.20 -15.78
CA VAL A 51 3.12 13.02 -14.31
C VAL A 51 4.07 11.88 -14.00
N LYS A 52 5.04 12.12 -13.12
CA LYS A 52 5.96 11.09 -12.65
C LYS A 52 5.22 10.04 -11.83
N VAL A 53 5.39 8.77 -12.20
CA VAL A 53 4.72 7.62 -11.58
C VAL A 53 5.63 6.87 -10.64
N GLU A 54 6.82 6.48 -11.13
CA GLU A 54 7.79 5.74 -10.33
C GLU A 54 9.22 5.98 -10.84
N GLU A 55 10.19 5.80 -9.94
CA GLU A 55 11.61 5.84 -10.28
C GLU A 55 12.41 4.85 -9.41
N GLY A 56 13.56 4.42 -9.91
CA GLY A 56 14.49 3.55 -9.22
C GLY A 56 15.58 3.06 -10.16
N ASN A 57 16.29 2.02 -9.73
CA ASN A 57 17.41 1.48 -10.51
C ASN A 57 17.11 0.07 -11.01
N TYR A 58 17.66 -0.22 -12.19
CA TYR A 58 17.73 -1.55 -12.77
C TYR A 58 19.16 -2.04 -12.85
N THR A 59 19.37 -3.32 -12.60
CA THR A 59 20.59 -4.04 -12.94
C THR A 59 20.19 -5.22 -13.81
N ASN A 60 20.68 -5.23 -15.06
CA ASN A 60 20.40 -6.30 -16.04
C ASN A 60 18.91 -6.66 -16.15
N GLY A 61 18.05 -5.65 -16.34
CA GLY A 61 16.62 -5.79 -16.52
C GLY A 61 15.81 -6.04 -15.23
N ARG A 62 16.47 -6.10 -14.05
CA ARG A 62 15.83 -6.36 -12.77
C ARG A 62 15.89 -5.14 -11.85
N LYS A 63 14.77 -4.81 -11.19
CA LYS A 63 14.71 -3.76 -10.17
C LYS A 63 15.69 -4.09 -9.05
N THR A 64 16.47 -3.07 -8.62
CA THR A 64 17.44 -3.17 -7.54
C THR A 64 17.48 -1.86 -6.75
N GLY A 65 17.86 -1.94 -5.46
CA GLY A 65 17.94 -0.78 -4.59
C GLY A 65 16.60 -0.10 -4.32
N GLU A 66 16.63 1.15 -3.90
CA GLU A 66 15.43 1.91 -3.58
C GLU A 66 14.59 2.22 -4.82
N TRP A 67 13.29 1.98 -4.71
CA TRP A 67 12.25 2.35 -5.66
C TRP A 67 11.22 3.24 -5.00
N ILE A 68 10.84 4.29 -5.71
CA ILE A 68 9.85 5.26 -5.26
C ILE A 68 8.69 5.28 -6.25
N LYS A 69 7.46 5.19 -5.74
CA LYS A 69 6.24 5.50 -6.50
C LYS A 69 5.59 6.74 -5.92
N TYR A 70 4.94 7.50 -6.77
CA TYR A 70 4.31 8.76 -6.43
C TYR A 70 2.79 8.64 -6.44
N HIS A 71 2.11 9.56 -5.77
CA HIS A 71 0.68 9.81 -5.95
C HIS A 71 0.42 10.51 -7.29
N ALA A 72 -0.86 10.71 -7.64
CA ALA A 72 -1.27 11.28 -8.93
C ALA A 72 -0.79 12.72 -9.17
N ASP A 73 -0.30 13.40 -8.14
CA ASP A 73 0.35 14.71 -8.25
C ASP A 73 1.80 14.64 -8.80
N GLY A 74 2.35 13.44 -8.92
CA GLY A 74 3.73 13.19 -9.36
C GLY A 74 4.83 13.70 -8.44
N LYS A 75 4.49 14.15 -7.24
CA LYS A 75 5.39 14.78 -6.25
C LYS A 75 5.34 14.08 -4.90
N THR A 76 4.16 13.84 -4.37
CA THR A 76 3.96 13.18 -3.08
C THR A 76 4.30 11.70 -3.21
N ILE A 77 5.22 11.23 -2.39
CA ILE A 77 5.59 9.81 -2.37
C ILE A 77 4.39 8.99 -1.93
N LYS A 78 4.05 7.94 -2.69
CA LYS A 78 3.04 6.94 -2.35
C LYS A 78 3.64 5.75 -1.62
N ILE A 79 4.79 5.27 -2.11
CA ILE A 79 5.57 4.20 -1.50
C ILE A 79 7.03 4.35 -1.86
N LYS A 80 7.91 4.06 -0.92
CA LYS A 80 9.34 3.82 -1.17
C LYS A 80 9.77 2.55 -0.46
N GLY A 81 10.69 1.81 -1.08
CA GLY A 81 11.20 0.57 -0.51
C GLY A 81 12.27 -0.04 -1.40
N ASN A 82 12.97 -1.02 -0.87
CA ASN A 82 14.07 -1.67 -1.56
C ASN A 82 13.60 -2.88 -2.38
N TYR A 83 14.32 -3.14 -3.46
CA TYR A 83 14.14 -4.30 -4.33
C TYR A 83 15.45 -5.03 -4.55
N ILE A 84 15.39 -6.34 -4.54
CA ILE A 84 16.46 -7.24 -4.98
C ILE A 84 15.85 -8.15 -6.05
N ASN A 85 16.42 -8.09 -7.27
CA ASN A 85 16.00 -8.94 -8.40
C ASN A 85 14.47 -8.91 -8.66
N ASN A 86 13.86 -7.72 -8.74
CA ASN A 86 12.42 -7.47 -8.89
C ASN A 86 11.55 -7.82 -7.67
N ARG A 87 12.09 -8.29 -6.56
CA ARG A 87 11.34 -8.63 -5.35
C ARG A 87 11.51 -7.54 -4.31
N PRO A 88 10.43 -7.08 -3.66
CA PRO A 88 10.54 -6.22 -2.49
C PRO A 88 11.35 -6.92 -1.39
N GLU A 89 12.29 -6.21 -0.81
CA GLU A 89 13.18 -6.74 0.23
C GLU A 89 13.57 -5.64 1.21
N GLY A 90 13.55 -5.93 2.51
CA GLY A 90 13.91 -4.97 3.55
C GLY A 90 12.84 -3.91 3.80
N ASN A 91 13.24 -2.79 4.35
CA ASN A 91 12.35 -1.75 4.83
C ASN A 91 11.62 -1.05 3.69
N TYR A 92 10.35 -0.73 3.94
CA TYR A 92 9.53 0.10 3.07
C TYR A 92 8.66 1.06 3.89
N THR A 93 8.20 2.11 3.24
CA THR A 93 7.26 3.09 3.81
C THR A 93 6.22 3.47 2.77
N ARG A 94 4.96 3.53 3.18
CA ARG A 94 3.82 4.02 2.39
C ARG A 94 3.29 5.30 2.99
N TYR A 95 2.76 6.18 2.15
CA TYR A 95 2.22 7.46 2.55
C TYR A 95 0.82 7.66 1.98
N TYR A 96 0.02 8.42 2.67
CA TYR A 96 -1.23 8.99 2.16
C TYR A 96 -0.94 10.10 1.15
N SER A 97 -1.96 10.51 0.38
CA SER A 97 -1.83 11.60 -0.59
C SER A 97 -1.56 12.97 0.06
N ASN A 98 -1.85 13.12 1.35
CA ASN A 98 -1.48 14.30 2.12
C ASN A 98 -0.05 14.26 2.67
N GLY A 99 0.76 13.25 2.29
CA GLY A 99 2.15 13.09 2.71
C GLY A 99 2.34 12.47 4.10
N VAL A 100 1.28 12.24 4.86
CA VAL A 100 1.35 11.56 6.15
C VAL A 100 1.72 10.09 5.95
N MET A 101 2.62 9.56 6.78
CA MET A 101 2.96 8.14 6.76
C MET A 101 1.72 7.29 6.99
N ARG A 102 1.48 6.32 6.10
CA ARG A 102 0.36 5.39 6.17
C ARG A 102 0.77 4.03 6.76
N GLU A 103 1.97 3.55 6.40
CA GLU A 103 2.46 2.24 6.81
C GLU A 103 3.97 2.21 6.75
N ARG A 104 4.61 1.55 7.70
CA ARG A 104 6.01 1.15 7.64
C ARG A 104 6.17 -0.30 8.07
N GLY A 105 7.10 -0.99 7.46
CA GLY A 105 7.40 -2.39 7.74
C GLY A 105 8.61 -2.87 6.98
N SER A 106 8.81 -4.17 6.98
CA SER A 106 9.88 -4.82 6.23
C SER A 106 9.35 -6.06 5.52
N PHE A 107 9.95 -6.35 4.35
CA PHE A 107 9.70 -7.56 3.58
C PHE A 107 10.92 -8.49 3.62
N ASN A 108 10.65 -9.78 3.65
CA ASN A 108 11.59 -10.84 3.30
C ASN A 108 10.92 -11.71 2.24
N LYS A 109 11.45 -11.70 1.01
CA LYS A 109 10.94 -12.50 -0.13
C LYS A 109 9.42 -12.34 -0.39
N ASN A 110 8.90 -11.13 -0.29
CA ASN A 110 7.49 -10.75 -0.42
C ASN A 110 6.60 -10.99 0.80
N GLU A 111 7.10 -11.58 1.89
CA GLU A 111 6.36 -11.74 3.14
C GLU A 111 6.72 -10.62 4.12
N TYR A 112 5.78 -10.23 4.98
CA TYR A 112 6.09 -9.32 6.08
C TYR A 112 7.07 -9.97 7.05
N LYS A 113 8.01 -9.17 7.57
CA LYS A 113 8.96 -9.58 8.59
C LYS A 113 9.15 -8.49 9.63
N GLY A 114 9.21 -8.88 10.90
CA GLY A 114 9.43 -7.93 12.00
C GLY A 114 8.25 -7.01 12.25
N GLU A 115 8.47 -5.80 12.70
CA GLU A 115 7.42 -4.86 13.06
C GLU A 115 6.71 -4.30 11.83
N LEU A 116 5.37 -4.33 11.84
CA LEU A 116 4.49 -3.60 10.93
C LEU A 116 3.68 -2.58 11.72
N VAL A 117 3.74 -1.32 11.31
CA VAL A 117 2.94 -0.24 11.90
C VAL A 117 2.15 0.47 10.80
N ARG A 118 0.84 0.58 11.00
CA ARG A 118 -0.04 1.39 10.16
C ARG A 118 -0.52 2.61 10.93
N TYR A 119 -0.76 3.67 10.20
CA TYR A 119 -1.17 4.95 10.74
C TYR A 119 -2.45 5.42 10.08
N TYR A 120 -3.24 6.16 10.80
CA TYR A 120 -4.32 6.97 10.25
C TYR A 120 -3.78 8.17 9.47
N ASN A 121 -4.62 8.78 8.66
CA ASN A 121 -4.28 10.00 7.91
C ASN A 121 -4.00 11.24 8.78
N ASN A 122 -4.30 11.18 10.09
CA ASN A 122 -3.93 12.16 11.10
C ASN A 122 -2.58 11.86 11.78
N GLY A 123 -1.85 10.83 11.32
CA GLY A 123 -0.54 10.43 11.82
C GLY A 123 -0.53 9.56 13.08
N LYS A 124 -1.68 9.33 13.71
CA LYS A 124 -1.76 8.43 14.88
C LYS A 124 -1.68 6.97 14.44
N VAL A 125 -1.08 6.13 15.28
CA VAL A 125 -1.02 4.68 15.05
C VAL A 125 -2.43 4.11 14.97
N ALA A 126 -2.67 3.26 14.00
CA ALA A 126 -3.92 2.57 13.76
C ALA A 126 -3.81 1.06 13.99
N TYR A 127 -2.63 0.50 13.75
CA TYR A 127 -2.35 -0.93 13.90
C TYR A 127 -0.88 -1.14 14.18
N ARG A 128 -0.55 -2.14 15.01
CA ARG A 128 0.82 -2.58 15.27
C ARG A 128 0.85 -4.09 15.50
N ALA A 129 1.75 -4.78 14.79
CA ALA A 129 2.02 -6.20 14.97
C ALA A 129 3.48 -6.53 14.70
N GLN A 130 3.90 -7.70 15.18
CA GLN A 130 5.13 -8.35 14.77
C GLN A 130 4.82 -9.50 13.83
N PHE A 131 5.71 -9.77 12.89
CA PHE A 131 5.60 -10.86 11.92
C PHE A 131 6.83 -11.78 12.01
N ASN A 132 6.58 -13.07 11.99
CA ASN A 132 7.62 -14.09 11.94
C ASN A 132 8.20 -14.25 10.52
N ASP A 133 9.18 -15.15 10.36
CA ASP A 133 9.83 -15.40 9.05
C ASP A 133 8.91 -16.05 8.00
N LYS A 134 7.72 -16.52 8.40
CA LYS A 134 6.68 -17.06 7.51
C LYS A 134 5.64 -16.00 7.11
N GLY A 135 5.81 -14.74 7.53
CA GLY A 135 4.84 -13.68 7.28
C GLY A 135 3.56 -13.77 8.12
N GLU A 136 3.59 -14.50 9.23
CA GLU A 136 2.46 -14.64 10.15
C GLU A 136 2.60 -13.67 11.32
N GLU A 137 1.48 -13.08 11.75
CA GLU A 137 1.46 -12.27 12.98
C GLU A 137 1.91 -13.10 14.19
N MET A 138 2.73 -12.53 15.04
CA MET A 138 3.21 -13.13 16.30
C MET A 138 3.20 -12.11 17.43
N GLY A 139 3.08 -12.62 18.67
CA GLY A 139 3.05 -11.77 19.86
C GLY A 139 1.77 -10.94 19.95
N VAL A 140 1.86 -9.79 20.61
CA VAL A 140 0.72 -8.91 20.86
C VAL A 140 0.43 -8.06 19.63
N VAL A 141 -0.79 -8.18 19.10
CA VAL A 141 -1.34 -7.37 18.02
C VAL A 141 -2.27 -6.33 18.59
N LYS A 142 -2.14 -5.07 18.17
CA LYS A 142 -2.97 -3.95 18.64
C LYS A 142 -3.59 -3.18 17.50
N HIS A 143 -4.87 -2.89 17.64
CA HIS A 143 -5.61 -1.94 16.82
C HIS A 143 -5.95 -0.71 17.68
N TYR A 144 -6.00 0.45 17.08
CA TYR A 144 -6.19 1.71 17.78
C TYR A 144 -7.33 2.52 17.15
N TYR A 145 -8.02 3.30 17.94
CA TYR A 145 -8.91 4.35 17.48
C TYR A 145 -8.16 5.56 16.91
N LYS A 146 -8.85 6.40 16.14
CA LYS A 146 -8.27 7.65 15.61
C LYS A 146 -7.81 8.65 16.70
N ASN A 147 -8.30 8.50 17.92
CA ASN A 147 -7.82 9.30 19.06
C ASN A 147 -6.51 8.75 19.67
N GLY A 148 -6.05 7.55 19.25
CA GLY A 148 -4.83 6.90 19.70
C GLY A 148 -5.02 5.90 20.85
N GLN A 149 -6.24 5.77 21.40
CA GLN A 149 -6.56 4.73 22.39
C GLN A 149 -6.62 3.35 21.73
N VAL A 150 -6.27 2.30 22.49
CA VAL A 150 -6.39 0.92 22.01
C VAL A 150 -7.87 0.61 21.80
N GLU A 151 -8.21 0.06 20.63
CA GLU A 151 -9.53 -0.42 20.26
C GLU A 151 -9.67 -1.92 20.53
N MET A 152 -8.62 -2.67 20.17
CA MET A 152 -8.57 -4.12 20.31
C MET A 152 -7.13 -4.58 20.48
N GLU A 153 -6.93 -5.57 21.33
CA GLU A 153 -5.66 -6.30 21.41
C GLU A 153 -5.90 -7.79 21.54
N TYR A 154 -4.98 -8.56 20.99
CA TYR A 154 -4.93 -10.01 21.08
C TYR A 154 -3.50 -10.51 20.91
N THR A 155 -3.25 -11.75 21.32
CA THR A 155 -1.94 -12.41 21.16
C THR A 155 -2.06 -13.52 20.10
N LYS A 156 -1.02 -13.61 19.26
CA LYS A 156 -0.85 -14.73 18.33
C LYS A 156 0.43 -15.50 18.65
N ILE A 157 0.32 -16.81 18.64
CA ILE A 157 1.43 -17.78 18.75
C ILE A 157 1.33 -18.68 17.52
N ASP A 158 2.41 -18.75 16.74
CA ASP A 158 2.46 -19.52 15.48
C ASP A 158 1.26 -19.23 14.54
N GLY A 159 0.95 -17.95 14.36
CA GLY A 159 -0.15 -17.49 13.51
C GLY A 159 -1.54 -17.74 14.08
N LYS A 160 -1.68 -18.42 15.22
CA LYS A 160 -2.98 -18.75 15.84
C LYS A 160 -3.28 -17.82 17.00
N LEU A 161 -4.57 -17.50 17.18
CA LEU A 161 -5.02 -16.75 18.36
C LEU A 161 -4.75 -17.57 19.63
N SER A 162 -4.23 -16.88 20.65
CA SER A 162 -3.94 -17.43 21.98
C SER A 162 -4.58 -16.56 23.03
N ASP A 163 -4.99 -17.21 24.15
CA ASP A 163 -5.48 -16.57 25.36
C ASP A 163 -6.83 -15.86 25.18
N LYS A 164 -6.82 -14.56 24.84
CA LYS A 164 -8.03 -13.74 24.77
C LYS A 164 -7.94 -12.64 23.73
N ILE A 165 -9.10 -12.15 23.31
CA ILE A 165 -9.27 -10.88 22.60
C ILE A 165 -9.91 -9.90 23.56
N THR A 166 -9.26 -8.74 23.79
CA THR A 166 -9.82 -7.65 24.58
C THR A 166 -10.19 -6.49 23.64
N THR A 167 -11.41 -6.00 23.75
CA THR A 167 -11.83 -4.79 23.06
C THR A 167 -12.11 -3.68 24.07
N TYR A 168 -11.90 -2.45 23.64
CA TYR A 168 -12.02 -1.26 24.48
C TYR A 168 -12.99 -0.25 23.86
N TYR A 169 -13.56 0.60 24.69
CA TYR A 169 -14.19 1.83 24.23
C TYR A 169 -13.15 2.89 23.88
N ASN A 170 -13.54 3.92 23.15
CA ASN A 170 -12.66 5.02 22.75
C ASN A 170 -12.14 5.89 23.91
N ASN A 171 -12.67 5.69 25.13
CA ASN A 171 -12.17 6.28 26.38
C ASN A 171 -11.16 5.37 27.11
N GLY A 172 -10.80 4.20 26.52
CA GLY A 172 -9.83 3.26 27.08
C GLY A 172 -10.42 2.24 28.07
N THR A 173 -11.69 2.31 28.42
CA THR A 173 -12.33 1.31 29.29
C THR A 173 -12.61 0.01 28.54
N VAL A 174 -12.51 -1.14 29.21
CA VAL A 174 -12.76 -2.45 28.60
C VAL A 174 -14.22 -2.55 28.18
N LYS A 175 -14.43 -2.87 26.89
CA LYS A 175 -15.75 -3.10 26.29
C LYS A 175 -16.14 -4.59 26.38
N SER A 176 -15.21 -5.48 26.05
CA SER A 176 -15.43 -6.90 26.16
C SER A 176 -14.13 -7.70 26.19
N VAL A 177 -14.21 -8.88 26.77
CA VAL A 177 -13.14 -9.90 26.72
C VAL A 177 -13.75 -11.17 26.15
N GLN A 178 -13.08 -11.78 25.18
CA GLN A 178 -13.44 -13.07 24.60
C GLN A 178 -12.29 -14.03 24.75
N LEU A 179 -12.50 -15.13 25.47
CA LEU A 179 -11.48 -16.15 25.65
C LEU A 179 -11.28 -16.97 24.38
N VAL A 180 -10.06 -17.41 24.14
CA VAL A 180 -9.70 -18.30 23.05
C VAL A 180 -9.34 -19.66 23.64
N GLN A 181 -10.08 -20.71 23.25
CA GLN A 181 -9.85 -22.09 23.69
C GLN A 181 -9.48 -22.95 22.49
N ALA A 182 -8.30 -23.59 22.52
CA ALA A 182 -7.78 -24.45 21.46
C ALA A 182 -7.81 -23.76 20.06
N GLY A 183 -7.48 -22.47 19.99
CA GLY A 183 -7.52 -21.68 18.76
C GLY A 183 -8.91 -21.27 18.29
N LYS A 184 -9.98 -21.64 19.03
CA LYS A 184 -11.37 -21.26 18.76
C LYS A 184 -11.85 -20.20 19.74
N LEU A 185 -12.69 -19.29 19.25
CA LEU A 185 -13.32 -18.28 20.10
C LEU A 185 -14.34 -18.92 21.02
N GLY A 186 -14.10 -18.83 22.32
CA GLY A 186 -15.04 -19.26 23.38
C GLY A 186 -16.19 -18.26 23.56
N THR A 187 -17.03 -18.52 24.57
CA THR A 187 -18.20 -17.70 24.88
C THR A 187 -17.76 -16.29 25.39
N LYS A 188 -18.41 -15.24 24.91
CA LYS A 188 -18.22 -13.87 25.38
C LYS A 188 -18.65 -13.70 26.84
N THR A 189 -17.77 -13.13 27.64
CA THR A 189 -18.16 -12.57 28.92
C THR A 189 -18.29 -11.05 28.77
N LYS A 190 -19.53 -10.59 28.79
CA LYS A 190 -20.08 -9.23 28.78
C LYS A 190 -20.21 -8.50 27.46
N ASN A 191 -21.44 -8.06 27.29
CA ASN A 191 -22.10 -7.17 26.33
C ASN A 191 -22.32 -7.68 24.90
N THR A 192 -23.61 -7.82 24.62
CA THR A 192 -24.30 -8.46 23.51
C THR A 192 -24.13 -7.82 22.13
N ASP A 193 -23.35 -6.76 21.98
CA ASP A 193 -23.22 -6.00 20.72
C ASP A 193 -21.86 -6.06 20.06
N LEU A 194 -21.12 -7.15 20.24
CA LEU A 194 -20.03 -7.42 19.30
C LEU A 194 -20.66 -7.89 17.98
N LYS A 195 -20.82 -6.99 17.00
CA LYS A 195 -20.91 -7.39 15.61
C LYS A 195 -19.80 -8.40 15.40
N LYS A 196 -20.17 -9.66 15.08
CA LYS A 196 -19.25 -10.72 14.74
C LYS A 196 -18.16 -10.18 13.81
N PHE A 197 -16.97 -10.01 14.31
CA PHE A 197 -15.78 -9.98 13.47
C PHE A 197 -15.56 -11.42 13.00
N SER A 198 -16.37 -11.85 12.04
CA SER A 198 -16.16 -13.14 11.38
C SER A 198 -15.02 -12.97 10.40
N VAL A 199 -13.80 -13.24 10.85
CA VAL A 199 -12.64 -13.40 9.98
C VAL A 199 -12.91 -14.50 8.93
N GLU A 200 -13.79 -15.44 9.20
CA GLU A 200 -14.13 -16.54 8.29
C GLU A 200 -14.98 -16.14 7.07
N LYS A 201 -15.79 -15.09 7.15
CA LYS A 201 -16.68 -14.72 6.02
C LYS A 201 -15.98 -14.03 4.85
N VAL A 202 -14.73 -13.59 5.03
CA VAL A 202 -13.96 -12.86 4.01
C VAL A 202 -13.35 -13.78 2.95
N TYR A 203 -13.33 -15.09 3.17
CA TYR A 203 -12.73 -16.05 2.23
C TYR A 203 -13.71 -16.68 1.23
N GLN A 204 -15.01 -16.41 1.34
CA GLN A 204 -16.03 -17.11 0.54
C GLN A 204 -16.46 -16.42 -0.75
N ASP A 205 -16.00 -15.19 -1.04
CA ASP A 205 -16.38 -14.56 -2.30
C ASP A 205 -15.47 -15.08 -3.42
N GLU A 206 -15.94 -16.11 -4.12
CA GLU A 206 -15.30 -16.66 -5.31
C GLU A 206 -15.21 -15.62 -6.44
N TYR A 207 -16.12 -14.63 -6.45
CA TYR A 207 -16.25 -13.59 -7.45
C TYR A 207 -16.03 -12.20 -6.84
N PRO A 208 -15.58 -11.20 -7.63
CA PRO A 208 -15.47 -9.83 -7.15
C PRO A 208 -16.86 -9.24 -6.83
N PRO A 209 -16.95 -8.29 -5.88
CA PRO A 209 -18.20 -7.63 -5.55
C PRO A 209 -18.79 -6.91 -6.78
N LYS A 210 -20.10 -7.05 -6.98
CA LYS A 210 -20.82 -6.35 -8.05
C LYS A 210 -20.82 -4.84 -7.81
N ILE A 211 -20.65 -4.09 -8.89
CA ILE A 211 -20.72 -2.62 -8.87
C ILE A 211 -22.06 -2.22 -9.47
N THR A 212 -22.87 -1.49 -8.67
CA THR A 212 -24.14 -0.95 -9.12
C THR A 212 -24.06 0.53 -9.47
N ASN A 213 -23.14 1.26 -8.85
CA ASN A 213 -22.96 2.70 -9.05
C ASN A 213 -21.47 3.07 -8.95
N PRO A 214 -20.70 3.02 -10.06
CA PRO A 214 -19.25 3.17 -10.04
C PRO A 214 -18.84 4.61 -9.69
N LYS A 215 -18.14 4.80 -8.59
CA LYS A 215 -17.48 6.07 -8.25
C LYS A 215 -16.09 6.11 -8.85
N THR A 216 -15.87 6.96 -9.85
CA THR A 216 -14.62 7.02 -10.63
C THR A 216 -13.88 8.34 -10.54
N LYS A 217 -14.32 9.25 -9.65
CA LYS A 217 -13.73 10.59 -9.46
C LYS A 217 -13.67 11.39 -10.77
N GLY A 218 -14.74 11.37 -11.55
CA GLY A 218 -14.87 12.14 -12.79
C GLY A 218 -14.26 11.48 -14.03
N VAL A 219 -13.67 10.30 -13.91
CA VAL A 219 -13.24 9.50 -15.06
C VAL A 219 -14.44 8.67 -15.55
N ARG A 220 -14.67 8.61 -16.87
CA ARG A 220 -15.75 7.79 -17.42
C ARG A 220 -15.51 6.31 -17.14
N PHE A 221 -16.49 5.63 -16.56
CA PHE A 221 -16.47 4.18 -16.39
C PHE A 221 -16.55 3.46 -17.74
N ILE A 222 -15.65 2.49 -17.96
CA ILE A 222 -15.57 1.68 -19.19
C ILE A 222 -15.96 0.26 -18.82
N PRO A 223 -17.19 -0.23 -19.20
CA PRO A 223 -17.67 -1.55 -18.82
C PRO A 223 -16.77 -2.71 -19.23
N SER A 224 -16.05 -2.58 -20.35
CA SER A 224 -15.04 -3.55 -20.81
C SER A 224 -13.72 -2.82 -21.04
N GLY A 225 -12.93 -2.67 -19.99
CA GLY A 225 -11.65 -1.96 -19.97
C GLY A 225 -11.17 -1.67 -18.55
N TYR A 226 -10.05 -0.96 -18.45
CA TYR A 226 -9.44 -0.65 -17.18
C TYR A 226 -10.19 0.46 -16.42
N ASN A 227 -10.48 0.22 -15.13
CA ASN A 227 -11.07 1.21 -14.25
C ASN A 227 -10.45 1.15 -12.85
N THR A 228 -10.49 2.31 -12.16
CA THR A 228 -10.27 2.43 -10.72
C THR A 228 -11.55 2.91 -10.08
N ILE A 229 -12.15 2.09 -9.23
CA ILE A 229 -13.42 2.38 -8.53
C ILE A 229 -13.13 2.69 -7.08
N TYR A 230 -13.82 3.68 -6.54
CA TYR A 230 -13.67 4.16 -5.18
C TYR A 230 -14.88 3.82 -4.32
N ASN A 231 -14.65 3.62 -3.02
CA ASN A 231 -15.72 3.45 -2.03
C ASN A 231 -16.26 4.82 -1.55
N ASP A 232 -17.19 4.79 -0.58
CA ASP A 232 -17.81 6.00 -0.03
C ASP A 232 -16.85 6.91 0.76
N ASN A 233 -15.70 6.38 1.17
CA ASN A 233 -14.64 7.11 1.86
C ASN A 233 -13.54 7.60 0.89
N ASP A 234 -13.79 7.59 -0.43
CA ASP A 234 -12.81 7.97 -1.45
C ASP A 234 -11.54 7.10 -1.50
N GLU A 235 -11.60 5.88 -0.96
CA GLU A 235 -10.52 4.91 -1.02
C GLU A 235 -10.71 4.00 -2.24
N ILE A 236 -9.61 3.53 -2.87
CA ILE A 236 -9.70 2.60 -4.01
C ILE A 236 -10.36 1.31 -3.54
N TRP A 237 -11.50 0.98 -4.14
CA TRP A 237 -12.25 -0.25 -3.83
C TRP A 237 -11.96 -1.38 -4.81
N GLN A 238 -11.99 -1.09 -6.11
CA GLN A 238 -11.62 -2.05 -7.16
C GLN A 238 -10.71 -1.37 -8.18
N ASP A 239 -9.73 -2.11 -8.69
CA ASP A 239 -8.72 -1.57 -9.59
C ASP A 239 -8.25 -2.67 -10.55
N GLY A 240 -8.46 -2.48 -11.87
CA GLY A 240 -8.08 -3.46 -12.88
C GLY A 240 -8.91 -3.40 -14.15
N ASP A 241 -8.82 -4.47 -14.93
CA ASP A 241 -9.58 -4.66 -16.16
C ASP A 241 -10.95 -5.23 -15.85
N PHE A 242 -11.99 -4.61 -16.42
CA PHE A 242 -13.39 -4.99 -16.28
C PHE A 242 -13.87 -5.66 -17.56
N LYS A 243 -14.81 -6.58 -17.44
CA LYS A 243 -15.57 -7.18 -18.52
C LYS A 243 -17.05 -7.16 -18.15
N ASP A 244 -17.86 -6.62 -19.04
CA ASP A 244 -19.32 -6.49 -18.85
C ASP A 244 -19.70 -5.81 -17.51
N GLY A 245 -18.93 -4.80 -17.12
CA GLY A 245 -19.15 -4.03 -15.90
C GLY A 245 -18.69 -4.68 -14.60
N GLN A 246 -18.04 -5.84 -14.67
CA GLN A 246 -17.48 -6.55 -13.50
C GLN A 246 -15.95 -6.65 -13.58
N LEU A 247 -15.29 -6.60 -12.43
CA LEU A 247 -13.83 -6.80 -12.38
C LEU A 247 -13.49 -8.20 -12.89
N TYR A 248 -12.62 -8.25 -13.91
CA TYR A 248 -12.18 -9.48 -14.55
C TYR A 248 -10.74 -9.85 -14.13
N ASP A 249 -9.79 -8.95 -14.35
CA ASP A 249 -8.40 -9.08 -13.91
C ASP A 249 -7.99 -7.85 -13.10
N GLY A 250 -7.74 -8.01 -11.80
CA GLY A 250 -7.40 -6.86 -10.95
C GLY A 250 -7.47 -7.14 -9.47
N LYS A 251 -7.74 -6.10 -8.71
CA LYS A 251 -7.69 -6.12 -7.25
C LYS A 251 -8.96 -5.55 -6.63
N VAL A 252 -9.38 -6.17 -5.53
CA VAL A 252 -10.39 -5.64 -4.61
C VAL A 252 -9.71 -5.31 -3.29
N TYR A 253 -9.90 -4.09 -2.83
CA TYR A 253 -9.34 -3.56 -1.59
C TYR A 253 -10.41 -3.59 -0.51
N ILE A 254 -10.13 -4.25 0.61
CA ILE A 254 -11.06 -4.43 1.72
C ILE A 254 -10.58 -3.59 2.89
N TYR A 255 -11.43 -2.70 3.35
CA TYR A 255 -11.16 -1.78 4.46
C TYR A 255 -11.98 -2.15 5.68
N GLY A 256 -11.43 -1.88 6.86
CA GLY A 256 -12.18 -1.91 8.11
C GLY A 256 -13.09 -0.68 8.25
N ASN A 257 -13.99 -0.71 9.23
CA ASN A 257 -14.89 0.42 9.54
C ASN A 257 -14.14 1.71 9.90
N ASN A 258 -12.86 1.61 10.20
CA ASN A 258 -11.94 2.70 10.54
C ASN A 258 -11.16 3.23 9.31
N GLY A 259 -11.45 2.76 8.10
CA GLY A 259 -10.77 3.15 6.86
C GLY A 259 -9.37 2.52 6.69
N LEU A 260 -8.98 1.55 7.52
CA LEU A 260 -7.73 0.83 7.34
C LEU A 260 -7.88 -0.25 6.27
N LEU A 261 -6.93 -0.30 5.34
CA LEU A 261 -6.85 -1.39 4.38
C LEU A 261 -6.45 -2.68 5.13
N LEU A 262 -7.40 -3.61 5.20
CA LEU A 262 -7.23 -4.91 5.88
C LEU A 262 -6.64 -5.96 4.95
N LYS A 263 -7.06 -5.94 3.67
CA LYS A 263 -6.74 -7.01 2.73
C LYS A 263 -6.84 -6.52 1.28
N VAL A 264 -6.03 -7.10 0.42
CA VAL A 264 -6.17 -7.00 -1.04
C VAL A 264 -6.46 -8.39 -1.58
N LYS A 265 -7.56 -8.56 -2.30
CA LYS A 265 -7.85 -9.77 -3.08
C LYS A 265 -7.46 -9.54 -4.54
N VAL A 266 -6.77 -10.49 -5.13
CA VAL A 266 -6.45 -10.50 -6.56
C VAL A 266 -7.44 -11.41 -7.28
N PHE A 267 -8.01 -10.93 -8.36
CA PHE A 267 -8.92 -11.67 -9.23
C PHE A 267 -8.30 -11.84 -10.61
N LYS A 268 -8.50 -13.02 -11.20
CA LYS A 268 -8.11 -13.34 -12.57
C LYS A 268 -9.24 -14.12 -13.24
N GLY A 269 -9.58 -13.75 -14.47
CA GLY A 269 -10.71 -14.36 -15.18
C GLY A 269 -12.03 -14.21 -14.45
N GLY A 270 -12.22 -13.12 -13.66
CA GLY A 270 -13.42 -12.88 -12.86
C GLY A 270 -13.54 -13.76 -11.60
N LYS A 271 -12.50 -14.52 -11.23
CA LYS A 271 -12.49 -15.40 -10.05
C LYS A 271 -11.38 -15.04 -9.08
N PHE A 272 -11.58 -15.32 -7.80
CA PHE A 272 -10.54 -15.17 -6.78
C PHE A 272 -9.30 -16.00 -7.15
N HIS A 273 -8.15 -15.35 -7.18
CA HIS A 273 -6.87 -15.99 -7.52
C HIS A 273 -5.94 -16.10 -6.31
N SER A 274 -5.75 -15.02 -5.57
CA SER A 274 -4.84 -14.97 -4.42
C SER A 274 -5.09 -13.75 -3.54
N LEU A 275 -4.45 -13.72 -2.39
CA LEU A 275 -4.29 -12.49 -1.63
C LEU A 275 -3.16 -11.66 -2.27
N GLY A 276 -3.42 -10.38 -2.45
CA GLY A 276 -2.42 -9.41 -2.88
C GLY A 276 -1.64 -8.86 -1.69
N GLN A 277 -0.47 -8.31 -1.98
CA GLN A 277 0.27 -7.53 -0.99
C GLN A 277 -0.46 -6.21 -0.69
N LEU A 278 -0.52 -5.86 0.58
CA LEU A 278 -1.09 -4.58 1.06
C LEU A 278 -0.24 -3.39 0.64
#